data_65a4a0a850e85badc25a0295b4a8c00c
#
_entry.id   65a4a0a850e85badc25a0295b4a8c00c
#
_cell.length_a   1.000
_cell.length_b   1.000
_cell.length_c   1.000
_cell.angle_alpha   90.00
_cell.angle_beta   90.00
_cell.angle_gamma   90.00
#
_symmetry.space_group_name_H-M   'P 1'
#
loop_
_entity.id
_entity.type
_entity.pdbx_description
1 polymer ?
#
loop_
_entity_poly.entity_id
_entity_poly.type
_entity_poly.pdbx_seq_one_letter_code
_entity_poly.pdbx_strand_id
1 'polypeptide(L)'
;MIEILNLGLIDYQDGLSIMKDFHKKALENNKNYLLICQHYDIYTVGQNENKNFPVNVIKTDRGGSITFHGPGQPIFYFIFKVKSPIVFYKKVVKSFDIVFKSLCEKIYHDFKNPGFYIENRKLASIGFKYSKGYSLHGVAVNHSVDVDKFNLIKPCNLDGYIATSLINEGIEIELDELVSRIADSILENFQR
;
A
#
# COMPACT_ATOMS: atom_id res chain seq x y z
N MET A 1 6.44 -4.59 -20.07
CA MET A 1 7.65 -4.48 -19.21
C MET A 1 7.29 -3.60 -18.01
N ILE A 2 7.66 -3.99 -16.80
CA ILE A 2 7.49 -3.22 -15.55
C ILE A 2 8.87 -2.69 -15.16
N GLU A 3 8.96 -1.40 -14.91
CA GLU A 3 10.16 -0.75 -14.38
C GLU A 3 9.97 -0.50 -12.88
N ILE A 4 10.93 -0.93 -12.05
CA ILE A 4 10.89 -0.81 -10.59
C ILE A 4 11.86 0.27 -10.17
N LEU A 5 11.40 1.17 -9.29
CA LEU A 5 12.23 2.22 -8.70
C LEU A 5 12.05 2.21 -7.17
N ASN A 6 13.15 2.12 -6.45
CA ASN A 6 13.17 2.30 -5.01
C ASN A 6 13.57 3.75 -4.71
N LEU A 7 12.69 4.48 -4.04
CA LEU A 7 12.86 5.91 -3.72
C LEU A 7 13.37 6.12 -2.28
N GLY A 8 13.51 5.04 -1.50
CA GLY A 8 13.93 5.12 -0.10
C GLY A 8 12.90 5.80 0.79
N LEU A 9 13.38 6.48 1.84
CA LEU A 9 12.56 7.25 2.78
C LEU A 9 12.44 8.69 2.27
N ILE A 10 11.22 9.12 1.93
CA ILE A 10 10.94 10.43 1.30
C ILE A 10 9.72 11.10 1.90
N ASP A 11 9.62 12.42 1.74
CA ASP A 11 8.40 13.15 2.07
C ASP A 11 7.20 12.67 1.24
N TYR A 12 6.03 12.68 1.86
CA TYR A 12 4.81 12.21 1.21
C TYR A 12 4.45 13.05 -0.02
N GLN A 13 4.64 14.37 0.04
CA GLN A 13 4.34 15.27 -1.08
C GLN A 13 5.28 15.00 -2.27
N ASP A 14 6.56 14.75 -2.00
CA ASP A 14 7.55 14.38 -3.01
C ASP A 14 7.17 13.04 -3.66
N GLY A 15 6.80 12.04 -2.85
CA GLY A 15 6.31 10.75 -3.34
C GLY A 15 5.09 10.89 -4.25
N LEU A 16 4.12 11.73 -3.87
CA LEU A 16 2.95 12.03 -4.72
C LEU A 16 3.33 12.74 -6.02
N SER A 17 4.28 13.68 -5.98
CA SER A 17 4.77 14.39 -7.16
C SER A 17 5.43 13.40 -8.12
N ILE A 18 6.36 12.59 -7.62
CA ILE A 18 7.04 11.55 -8.41
C ILE A 18 6.01 10.57 -9.01
N MET A 19 5.05 10.09 -8.24
CA MET A 19 3.99 9.20 -8.74
C MET A 19 3.22 9.84 -9.90
N LYS A 20 2.86 11.13 -9.80
CA LYS A 20 2.17 11.88 -10.88
C LYS A 20 3.02 12.03 -12.13
N ASP A 21 4.32 12.27 -11.98
CA ASP A 21 5.24 12.39 -13.11
C ASP A 21 5.44 11.04 -13.83
N PHE A 22 5.56 9.96 -13.06
CA PHE A 22 5.59 8.61 -13.65
C PHE A 22 4.25 8.23 -14.30
N HIS A 23 3.12 8.73 -13.79
CA HIS A 23 1.83 8.55 -14.49
C HIS A 23 1.80 9.25 -15.85
N LYS A 24 2.30 10.51 -15.96
CA LYS A 24 2.45 11.19 -17.25
C LYS A 24 3.36 10.40 -18.20
N LYS A 25 4.53 9.98 -17.71
CA LYS A 25 5.49 9.17 -18.45
C LYS A 25 4.88 7.84 -18.93
N ALA A 26 4.06 7.18 -18.10
CA ALA A 26 3.37 5.94 -18.46
C ALA A 26 2.34 6.14 -19.58
N LEU A 27 1.63 7.28 -19.57
CA LEU A 27 0.69 7.65 -20.64
C LEU A 27 1.39 7.88 -21.98
N GLU A 28 2.62 8.42 -21.97
CA GLU A 28 3.40 8.70 -23.17
C GLU A 28 4.04 7.44 -23.77
N ASN A 29 4.59 6.58 -22.91
CA ASN A 29 5.43 5.45 -23.37
C ASN A 29 4.79 4.06 -23.20
N ASN A 30 3.55 3.98 -22.69
CA ASN A 30 2.82 2.74 -22.46
C ASN A 30 3.52 1.71 -21.53
N LYS A 31 4.41 2.17 -20.65
CA LYS A 31 5.08 1.31 -19.66
C LYS A 31 4.31 1.27 -18.34
N ASN A 32 4.62 0.24 -17.55
CA ASN A 32 4.19 0.13 -16.17
C ASN A 32 5.36 0.47 -15.24
N TYR A 33 5.07 1.14 -14.12
CA TYR A 33 6.05 1.51 -13.11
C TYR A 33 5.60 1.08 -11.73
N LEU A 34 6.49 0.42 -10.99
CA LEU A 34 6.33 0.13 -9.58
C LEU A 34 7.29 1.02 -8.80
N LEU A 35 6.76 1.98 -8.06
CA LEU A 35 7.58 2.81 -7.17
C LEU A 35 7.47 2.25 -5.76
N ILE A 36 8.61 2.09 -5.11
CA ILE A 36 8.69 1.58 -3.73
C ILE A 36 9.33 2.66 -2.88
N CYS A 37 8.69 2.99 -1.75
CA CYS A 37 9.21 4.00 -0.83
C CYS A 37 8.75 3.75 0.59
N GLN A 38 9.27 4.52 1.51
CA GLN A 38 8.71 4.77 2.83
C GLN A 38 8.48 6.28 2.98
N HIS A 39 7.60 6.69 3.88
CA HIS A 39 7.39 8.11 4.19
C HIS A 39 7.77 8.42 5.62
N TYR A 40 8.09 9.69 5.88
CA TYR A 40 8.09 10.22 7.24
C TYR A 40 6.67 10.22 7.80
N ASP A 41 6.56 10.33 9.13
CA ASP A 41 5.28 10.28 9.85
C ASP A 41 4.25 11.23 9.26
N ILE A 42 3.15 10.67 8.76
CA ILE A 42 2.09 11.44 8.11
C ILE A 42 0.74 10.70 8.19
N TYR A 43 -0.32 11.45 8.45
CA TYR A 43 -1.69 10.96 8.29
C TYR A 43 -2.26 11.41 6.96
N THR A 44 -2.87 10.49 6.24
CA THR A 44 -3.52 10.77 4.96
C THR A 44 -4.96 10.31 4.96
N VAL A 45 -5.83 11.04 4.28
CA VAL A 45 -7.26 10.71 4.16
C VAL A 45 -7.66 10.58 2.70
N GLY A 46 -8.47 9.57 2.39
CA GLY A 46 -8.97 9.33 1.04
C GLY A 46 -10.01 10.36 0.60
N GLN A 47 -10.29 10.41 -0.70
CA GLN A 47 -11.10 11.45 -1.32
C GLN A 47 -12.56 11.53 -0.82
N ASN A 48 -13.13 10.41 -0.39
CA ASN A 48 -14.55 10.30 -0.01
C ASN A 48 -14.78 10.45 1.51
N GLU A 49 -13.73 10.73 2.26
CA GLU A 49 -13.82 10.90 3.71
C GLU A 49 -13.91 12.39 4.05
N ASN A 50 -14.95 12.74 4.80
CA ASN A 50 -15.22 14.13 5.20
C ASN A 50 -15.23 14.32 6.73
N LYS A 51 -14.82 13.31 7.50
CA LYS A 51 -14.76 13.43 8.96
C LYS A 51 -13.56 14.28 9.40
N ASN A 52 -13.74 14.95 10.53
CA ASN A 52 -12.63 15.59 11.23
C ASN A 52 -11.88 14.57 12.06
N PHE A 53 -10.56 14.68 12.06
CA PHE A 53 -9.66 13.81 12.83
C PHE A 53 -8.87 14.63 13.82
N PRO A 54 -8.48 14.05 14.98
CA PRO A 54 -7.72 14.75 16.01
C PRO A 54 -6.24 14.97 15.64
N VAL A 55 -5.87 14.74 14.41
CA VAL A 55 -4.52 14.87 13.85
C VAL A 55 -4.54 15.68 12.55
N ASN A 56 -3.40 16.26 12.20
CA ASN A 56 -3.23 16.91 10.92
C ASN A 56 -3.21 15.86 9.79
N VAL A 57 -4.07 16.02 8.81
CA VAL A 57 -4.21 15.07 7.70
C VAL A 57 -3.97 15.72 6.35
N ILE A 58 -3.31 14.99 5.45
CA ILE A 58 -3.25 15.36 4.03
C ILE A 58 -4.39 14.68 3.29
N LYS A 59 -5.23 15.48 2.62
CA LYS A 59 -6.28 14.95 1.74
C LYS A 59 -5.68 14.45 0.44
N THR A 60 -6.04 13.21 0.07
CA THR A 60 -5.54 12.52 -1.12
C THR A 60 -6.68 12.06 -1.99
N ASP A 61 -6.36 11.64 -3.20
CA ASP A 61 -7.34 11.15 -4.17
C ASP A 61 -7.40 9.60 -4.26
N ARG A 62 -6.74 8.89 -3.32
CA ARG A 62 -6.85 7.42 -3.19
C ARG A 62 -8.21 7.00 -2.65
N GLY A 63 -8.55 5.74 -2.87
CA GLY A 63 -9.66 5.09 -2.16
C GLY A 63 -9.36 4.88 -0.66
N GLY A 64 -10.41 4.55 0.09
CA GLY A 64 -10.34 4.31 1.54
C GLY A 64 -10.44 5.59 2.39
N SER A 65 -10.44 5.41 3.70
CA SER A 65 -10.54 6.46 4.71
C SER A 65 -9.14 6.91 5.18
N ILE A 66 -9.02 7.28 6.46
CA ILE A 66 -7.76 7.72 7.06
C ILE A 66 -6.78 6.56 7.25
N THR A 67 -5.49 6.85 7.12
CA THR A 67 -4.39 5.95 7.46
C THR A 67 -3.19 6.74 7.95
N PHE A 68 -2.23 6.05 8.54
CA PHE A 68 -0.92 6.55 8.92
C PHE A 68 0.14 5.94 8.02
N HIS A 69 1.18 6.72 7.70
CA HIS A 69 2.42 6.27 7.09
C HIS A 69 3.60 6.72 7.93
N GLY A 70 4.62 5.87 8.05
CA GLY A 70 5.84 6.16 8.80
C GLY A 70 6.99 5.24 8.39
N PRO A 71 8.22 5.50 8.89
CA PRO A 71 9.36 4.61 8.71
C PRO A 71 9.05 3.17 9.16
N GLY A 72 9.58 2.19 8.46
CA GLY A 72 9.24 0.78 8.69
C GLY A 72 7.94 0.31 7.99
N GLN A 73 7.35 1.17 7.14
CA GLN A 73 6.18 0.85 6.34
C GLN A 73 6.51 0.97 4.85
N PRO A 74 6.97 -0.10 4.17
CA PRO A 74 7.17 -0.06 2.73
C PRO A 74 5.84 0.13 2.00
N ILE A 75 5.85 1.04 1.04
CA ILE A 75 4.71 1.39 0.21
C ILE A 75 5.03 1.08 -1.23
N PHE A 76 4.11 0.39 -1.90
CA PHE A 76 4.20 -0.02 -3.29
C PHE A 76 3.18 0.78 -4.10
N TYR A 77 3.64 1.77 -4.87
CA TYR A 77 2.80 2.54 -5.79
C TYR A 77 2.79 1.88 -7.16
N PHE A 78 1.59 1.55 -7.63
CA PHE A 78 1.38 0.89 -8.93
C PHE A 78 0.91 1.91 -9.97
N ILE A 79 1.75 2.22 -10.94
CA ILE A 79 1.39 3.00 -12.13
C ILE A 79 1.31 2.00 -13.29
N PHE A 80 0.25 1.19 -13.28
CA PHE A 80 0.08 0.06 -14.21
C PHE A 80 -1.10 0.31 -15.12
N LYS A 81 -0.99 -0.09 -16.39
CA LYS A 81 -2.11 -0.08 -17.33
C LYS A 81 -3.18 -1.06 -16.88
N VAL A 82 -4.41 -0.57 -16.75
CA VAL A 82 -5.52 -1.31 -16.18
C VAL A 82 -6.65 -1.41 -17.22
N LYS A 83 -6.88 -2.62 -17.73
CA LYS A 83 -8.03 -2.93 -18.60
C LYS A 83 -9.28 -3.26 -17.77
N SER A 84 -9.10 -3.96 -16.66
CA SER A 84 -10.16 -4.31 -15.71
C SER A 84 -9.68 -4.09 -14.27
N PRO A 85 -10.28 -3.14 -13.53
CA PRO A 85 -9.94 -2.90 -12.13
C PRO A 85 -10.03 -4.15 -11.26
N ILE A 86 -11.03 -5.00 -11.49
CA ILE A 86 -11.22 -6.23 -10.72
C ILE A 86 -10.08 -7.23 -10.96
N VAL A 87 -9.68 -7.43 -12.21
CA VAL A 87 -8.58 -8.35 -12.55
C VAL A 87 -7.25 -7.81 -12.04
N PHE A 88 -7.01 -6.51 -12.20
CA PHE A 88 -5.83 -5.84 -11.66
C PHE A 88 -5.74 -6.03 -10.14
N TYR A 89 -6.81 -5.71 -9.42
CA TYR A 89 -6.87 -5.83 -7.97
C TYR A 89 -6.59 -7.27 -7.50
N LYS A 90 -7.21 -8.28 -8.15
CA LYS A 90 -6.95 -9.69 -7.84
C LYS A 90 -5.49 -10.10 -8.07
N LYS A 91 -4.84 -9.58 -9.11
CA LYS A 91 -3.40 -9.83 -9.36
C LYS A 91 -2.54 -9.19 -8.26
N VAL A 92 -2.85 -7.96 -7.84
CA VAL A 92 -2.17 -7.31 -6.71
C VAL A 92 -2.32 -8.16 -5.45
N VAL A 93 -3.56 -8.47 -5.06
CA VAL A 93 -3.83 -9.30 -3.85
C VAL A 93 -3.05 -10.61 -3.91
N LYS A 94 -3.10 -11.32 -5.05
CA LYS A 94 -2.36 -12.59 -5.23
C LYS A 94 -0.85 -12.41 -5.04
N SER A 95 -0.27 -11.32 -5.53
CA SER A 95 1.18 -11.08 -5.40
C SER A 95 1.61 -10.92 -3.93
N PHE A 96 0.82 -10.21 -3.13
CA PHE A 96 1.09 -10.07 -1.71
C PHE A 96 0.76 -11.35 -0.93
N ASP A 97 -0.35 -12.00 -1.26
CA ASP A 97 -0.81 -13.22 -0.57
C ASP A 97 0.22 -14.36 -0.66
N ILE A 98 0.85 -14.55 -1.82
CA ILE A 98 1.93 -15.54 -2.00
C ILE A 98 3.06 -15.32 -0.99
N VAL A 99 3.53 -14.08 -0.84
CA VAL A 99 4.62 -13.74 0.09
C VAL A 99 4.15 -13.87 1.53
N PHE A 100 3.00 -13.29 1.86
CA PHE A 100 2.47 -13.30 3.23
C PHE A 100 2.17 -14.72 3.71
N LYS A 101 1.58 -15.58 2.87
CA LYS A 101 1.32 -16.99 3.20
C LYS A 101 2.61 -17.78 3.44
N SER A 102 3.70 -17.45 2.74
CA SER A 102 5.00 -18.08 2.99
C SER A 102 5.64 -17.65 4.31
N LEU A 103 5.24 -16.51 4.87
CA LEU A 103 5.70 -16.01 6.18
C LEU A 103 4.79 -16.50 7.31
N CYS A 104 3.47 -16.44 7.11
CA CYS A 104 2.50 -16.87 8.10
C CYS A 104 1.15 -17.22 7.42
N GLU A 105 0.73 -18.48 7.54
CA GLU A 105 -0.54 -18.95 6.95
C GLU A 105 -1.79 -18.26 7.51
N LYS A 106 -1.71 -17.67 8.71
CA LYS A 106 -2.82 -16.93 9.32
C LYS A 106 -3.12 -15.60 8.66
N ILE A 107 -2.20 -15.07 7.85
CA ILE A 107 -2.44 -13.81 7.12
C ILE A 107 -3.48 -14.06 6.03
N TYR A 108 -4.49 -13.20 5.98
CA TYR A 108 -5.55 -13.28 4.97
C TYR A 108 -5.92 -11.91 4.44
N HIS A 109 -6.48 -11.87 3.23
CA HIS A 109 -7.02 -10.67 2.61
C HIS A 109 -8.52 -10.53 2.87
N ASP A 110 -8.97 -9.34 3.24
CA ASP A 110 -10.40 -9.00 3.33
C ASP A 110 -10.82 -8.10 2.15
N PHE A 111 -11.77 -8.57 1.34
CA PHE A 111 -12.31 -7.80 0.20
C PHE A 111 -13.28 -6.70 0.63
N LYS A 112 -13.92 -6.82 1.79
CA LYS A 112 -14.85 -5.80 2.30
C LYS A 112 -14.10 -4.61 2.88
N ASN A 113 -12.99 -4.90 3.56
CA ASN A 113 -12.10 -3.91 4.17
C ASN A 113 -10.71 -4.02 3.56
N PRO A 114 -10.47 -3.48 2.34
CA PRO A 114 -9.28 -3.77 1.55
C PRO A 114 -7.97 -3.69 2.33
N GLY A 115 -7.32 -4.86 2.49
CA GLY A 115 -6.10 -4.99 3.26
C GLY A 115 -5.79 -6.43 3.62
N PHE A 116 -4.65 -6.64 4.32
CA PHE A 116 -4.27 -7.93 4.87
C PHE A 116 -4.33 -7.89 6.39
N TYR A 117 -4.69 -9.00 6.99
CA TYR A 117 -5.01 -9.11 8.40
C TYR A 117 -4.47 -10.40 9.01
N ILE A 118 -4.23 -10.37 10.31
CA ILE A 118 -4.13 -11.54 11.18
C ILE A 118 -5.26 -11.38 12.22
N GLU A 119 -6.26 -12.26 12.19
CA GLU A 119 -7.49 -12.11 12.98
C GLU A 119 -8.15 -10.73 12.72
N ASN A 120 -8.33 -9.90 13.75
CA ASN A 120 -8.84 -8.54 13.63
C ASN A 120 -7.73 -7.46 13.55
N ARG A 121 -6.48 -7.85 13.36
CA ARG A 121 -5.33 -6.94 13.32
C ARG A 121 -4.89 -6.69 11.89
N LYS A 122 -4.92 -5.42 11.48
CA LYS A 122 -4.60 -4.99 10.12
C LYS A 122 -3.10 -4.85 9.92
N LEU A 123 -2.56 -5.67 9.04
CA LEU A 123 -1.15 -5.74 8.68
C LEU A 123 -0.79 -4.87 7.48
N ALA A 124 -1.70 -4.77 6.51
CA ALA A 124 -1.46 -3.95 5.31
C ALA A 124 -2.74 -3.28 4.83
N SER A 125 -2.59 -2.10 4.26
CA SER A 125 -3.68 -1.28 3.70
C SER A 125 -3.58 -1.22 2.19
N ILE A 126 -4.73 -1.32 1.50
CA ILE A 126 -4.82 -1.23 0.04
C ILE A 126 -5.74 -0.07 -0.32
N GLY A 127 -5.24 0.87 -1.14
CA GLY A 127 -6.04 1.97 -1.65
C GLY A 127 -5.56 2.39 -3.03
N PHE A 128 -6.44 2.23 -4.04
CA PHE A 128 -6.16 2.62 -5.42
C PHE A 128 -7.04 3.77 -5.89
N LYS A 129 -6.54 4.45 -6.91
CA LYS A 129 -7.28 5.31 -7.82
C LYS A 129 -7.02 4.82 -9.25
N TYR A 130 -8.01 4.98 -10.11
CA TYR A 130 -7.86 4.70 -11.54
C TYR A 130 -8.02 5.99 -12.33
N SER A 131 -7.06 6.30 -13.19
CA SER A 131 -7.04 7.51 -13.99
C SER A 131 -6.47 7.25 -15.38
N LYS A 132 -7.21 7.64 -16.42
CA LYS A 132 -6.79 7.50 -17.82
C LYS A 132 -6.30 6.10 -18.20
N GLY A 133 -6.93 5.05 -17.64
CA GLY A 133 -6.57 3.66 -17.91
C GLY A 133 -5.36 3.13 -17.12
N TYR A 134 -4.87 3.87 -16.13
CA TYR A 134 -3.80 3.46 -15.22
C TYR A 134 -4.26 3.45 -13.75
N SER A 135 -3.62 2.59 -12.94
CA SER A 135 -3.72 2.66 -11.49
C SER A 135 -2.78 3.71 -10.92
N LEU A 136 -3.15 4.27 -9.78
CA LEU A 136 -2.34 5.15 -8.94
C LEU A 136 -2.49 4.72 -7.49
N HIS A 137 -1.53 5.11 -6.63
CA HIS A 137 -1.42 4.64 -5.26
C HIS A 137 -1.17 3.13 -5.18
N GLY A 138 -1.55 2.47 -4.07
CA GLY A 138 -1.22 1.06 -3.96
C GLY A 138 -1.39 0.43 -2.60
N VAL A 139 -0.33 -0.22 -2.12
CA VAL A 139 -0.33 -1.04 -0.90
C VAL A 139 0.74 -0.55 0.07
N ALA A 140 0.36 -0.36 1.32
CA ALA A 140 1.27 -0.06 2.43
C ALA A 140 1.31 -1.26 3.38
N VAL A 141 2.51 -1.77 3.68
CA VAL A 141 2.71 -2.95 4.54
C VAL A 141 3.35 -2.51 5.86
N ASN A 142 2.73 -2.84 6.96
CA ASN A 142 3.28 -2.58 8.28
C ASN A 142 4.34 -3.64 8.61
N HIS A 143 5.61 -3.33 8.34
CA HIS A 143 6.73 -4.21 8.67
C HIS A 143 7.18 -3.98 10.12
N SER A 144 7.70 -2.78 10.42
CA SER A 144 8.20 -2.35 11.73
C SER A 144 7.77 -0.94 12.12
N VAL A 145 6.77 -0.41 11.41
CA VAL A 145 6.22 0.93 11.68
C VAL A 145 5.62 1.00 13.08
N ASP A 146 5.72 2.18 13.69
CA ASP A 146 5.08 2.46 14.98
C ASP A 146 3.55 2.37 14.86
N VAL A 147 2.99 1.23 15.30
CA VAL A 147 1.56 0.97 15.21
C VAL A 147 0.72 1.80 16.19
N ASP A 148 1.31 2.34 17.25
CA ASP A 148 0.60 3.19 18.19
C ASP A 148 0.12 4.51 17.57
N LYS A 149 0.77 4.95 16.51
CA LYS A 149 0.32 6.09 15.70
C LYS A 149 -1.07 5.87 15.08
N PHE A 150 -1.44 4.63 14.76
CA PHE A 150 -2.78 4.33 14.27
C PHE A 150 -3.86 4.48 15.34
N ASN A 151 -3.53 4.36 16.63
CA ASN A 151 -4.47 4.50 17.74
C ASN A 151 -5.06 5.92 17.81
N LEU A 152 -4.36 6.92 17.28
CA LEU A 152 -4.83 8.30 17.24
C LEU A 152 -5.96 8.52 16.20
N ILE A 153 -6.18 7.61 15.29
CA ILE A 153 -7.08 7.81 14.15
C ILE A 153 -8.19 6.77 14.02
N LYS A 154 -8.41 5.85 14.93
CA LYS A 154 -9.41 4.76 14.78
C LYS A 154 -9.56 4.36 13.30
N PRO A 155 -8.67 3.51 12.75
CA PRO A 155 -8.60 3.29 11.31
C PRO A 155 -9.93 2.81 10.75
N CYS A 156 -10.44 3.50 9.74
CA CYS A 156 -11.50 3.07 8.83
C CYS A 156 -12.89 2.80 9.41
N ASN A 157 -13.30 3.36 10.57
CA ASN A 157 -14.59 3.07 11.20
C ASN A 157 -14.84 1.56 11.42
N LEU A 158 -13.81 0.77 11.46
CA LEU A 158 -13.88 -0.66 11.72
C LEU A 158 -13.90 -0.86 13.23
N ASP A 159 -15.09 -0.90 13.81
CA ASP A 159 -15.25 -1.29 15.21
C ASP A 159 -14.59 -2.65 15.43
N GLY A 160 -13.59 -2.70 16.31
CA GLY A 160 -12.88 -3.92 16.66
C GLY A 160 -11.62 -4.27 15.84
N TYR A 161 -11.24 -3.48 14.83
CA TYR A 161 -9.96 -3.69 14.15
C TYR A 161 -8.89 -2.75 14.71
N ILE A 162 -7.68 -3.29 14.91
CA ILE A 162 -6.49 -2.54 15.33
C ILE A 162 -5.38 -2.69 14.28
N ALA A 163 -4.43 -1.79 14.27
CA ALA A 163 -3.24 -1.95 13.43
C ALA A 163 -2.24 -2.91 14.10
N THR A 164 -1.53 -3.68 13.28
CA THR A 164 -0.37 -4.46 13.69
C THR A 164 0.75 -4.35 12.66
N SER A 165 1.91 -4.92 12.96
CA SER A 165 3.06 -5.02 12.07
C SER A 165 3.62 -6.45 12.08
N LEU A 166 4.44 -6.80 11.07
CA LEU A 166 5.09 -8.12 11.03
C LEU A 166 5.89 -8.36 12.30
N ILE A 167 6.66 -7.37 12.75
CA ILE A 167 7.46 -7.46 13.98
C ILE A 167 6.58 -7.71 15.20
N ASN A 168 5.45 -7.00 15.34
CA ASN A 168 4.54 -7.17 16.47
C ASN A 168 3.84 -8.55 16.47
N GLU A 169 3.72 -9.18 15.30
CA GLU A 169 3.19 -10.55 15.17
C GLU A 169 4.28 -11.63 15.33
N GLY A 170 5.53 -11.24 15.65
CA GLY A 170 6.65 -12.16 15.79
C GLY A 170 7.13 -12.77 14.46
N ILE A 171 6.81 -12.12 13.35
CA ILE A 171 7.24 -12.55 12.01
C ILE A 171 8.54 -11.85 11.67
N GLU A 172 9.63 -12.59 11.74
CA GLU A 172 10.98 -12.10 11.50
C GLU A 172 11.32 -12.20 10.01
N ILE A 173 11.52 -11.07 9.39
CA ILE A 173 12.02 -10.90 8.01
C ILE A 173 12.68 -9.53 7.92
N GLU A 174 13.80 -9.42 7.23
CA GLU A 174 14.43 -8.13 6.97
C GLU A 174 13.57 -7.29 6.01
N LEU A 175 13.54 -5.97 6.22
CA LEU A 175 12.70 -5.06 5.42
C LEU A 175 13.02 -5.16 3.92
N ASP A 176 14.30 -5.16 3.56
CA ASP A 176 14.74 -5.23 2.16
C ASP A 176 14.43 -6.59 1.54
N GLU A 177 14.50 -7.67 2.31
CA GLU A 177 14.09 -8.99 1.86
C GLU A 177 12.58 -9.03 1.59
N LEU A 178 11.76 -8.51 2.50
CA LEU A 178 10.31 -8.42 2.29
C LEU A 178 9.97 -7.64 1.02
N VAL A 179 10.60 -6.48 0.84
CA VAL A 179 10.40 -5.61 -0.33
C VAL A 179 10.79 -6.35 -1.61
N SER A 180 11.95 -7.02 -1.64
CA SER A 180 12.40 -7.79 -2.80
C SER A 180 11.43 -8.92 -3.14
N ARG A 181 11.04 -9.74 -2.16
CA ARG A 181 10.11 -10.87 -2.37
C ARG A 181 8.75 -10.41 -2.90
N ILE A 182 8.22 -9.30 -2.39
CA ILE A 182 6.95 -8.73 -2.89
C ILE A 182 7.13 -8.21 -4.33
N ALA A 183 8.22 -7.49 -4.62
CA ALA A 183 8.50 -6.97 -5.96
C ALA A 183 8.63 -8.10 -6.99
N ASP A 184 9.34 -9.17 -6.67
CA ASP A 184 9.49 -10.35 -7.53
C ASP A 184 8.14 -11.03 -7.78
N SER A 185 7.34 -11.21 -6.75
CA SER A 185 5.98 -11.77 -6.87
C SER A 185 5.07 -10.91 -7.75
N ILE A 186 5.19 -9.57 -7.67
CA ILE A 186 4.46 -8.64 -8.55
C ILE A 186 4.92 -8.84 -10.00
N LEU A 187 6.23 -8.88 -10.25
CA LEU A 187 6.77 -9.12 -11.59
C LEU A 187 6.22 -10.42 -12.18
N GLU A 188 6.27 -11.52 -11.45
CA GLU A 188 5.78 -12.82 -11.90
C GLU A 188 4.28 -12.80 -12.25
N ASN A 189 3.44 -12.21 -11.42
CA ASN A 189 1.99 -12.21 -11.62
C ASN A 189 1.51 -11.25 -12.71
N PHE A 190 2.28 -10.21 -13.04
CA PHE A 190 1.89 -9.20 -14.04
C PHE A 190 2.58 -9.36 -15.39
N GLN A 191 3.67 -10.13 -15.50
CA GLN A 191 4.34 -10.42 -16.75
C GLN A 191 3.78 -11.66 -17.47
N ARG A 192 3.09 -12.51 -16.72
CA ARG A 192 2.27 -13.62 -17.26
C ARG A 192 0.87 -13.08 -17.62
#